data_d33c08ea90f92b36c3c8813ad9910a6d
#
_entry.id   d33c08ea90f92b36c3c8813ad9910a6d
#
_cell.length_a   1.000
_cell.length_b   1.000
_cell.length_c   1.000
_cell.angle_alpha   90.00
_cell.angle_beta   90.00
_cell.angle_gamma   90.00
#
_symmetry.space_group_name_H-M   'P 1'
#
loop_
_entity.id
_entity.type
_entity.pdbx_description
1 polymer ?
#
loop_
_entity_poly.entity_id
_entity_poly.type
_entity_poly.pdbx_seq_one_letter_code
_entity_poly.pdbx_strand_id
1 'polypeptide(L)'
;RQKQLAGTMSGGQKQRLALACAVIHGPELLFLDEPTSAVDPESRRDFWERLFELADAGTTLLVSTHLMDEAERCHRLAILDHGALVADGTPAELTGRLAGRTFVVEADDPRRAQRALADVPGVLGVAQVGNALRVLTGEAAAQDGSTSGVAQRLQDAIAKAGQPARVAAAAANLEDVFVAATRTGRARTERAA
;
A
#
# COMPACT_ATOMS: atom_id res chain seq x y z
N ARG A 1 11.63 36.08 4.75
CA ARG A 1 10.61 35.66 3.76
C ARG A 1 9.19 36.24 3.99
N GLN A 2 9.02 37.11 5.00
CA GLN A 2 7.70 37.69 5.36
C GLN A 2 7.02 38.50 4.23
N LYS A 3 7.77 38.97 3.23
CA LYS A 3 7.26 39.74 2.09
C LYS A 3 7.07 38.89 0.80
N GLN A 4 7.34 37.59 0.87
CA GLN A 4 7.20 36.69 -0.31
C GLN A 4 5.73 36.43 -0.60
N LEU A 5 5.29 36.65 -1.85
CA LEU A 5 3.93 36.34 -2.28
C LEU A 5 3.73 34.82 -2.30
N ALA A 6 2.59 34.33 -1.82
CA ALA A 6 2.26 32.89 -1.79
C ALA A 6 2.33 32.25 -3.19
N GLY A 7 2.00 33.00 -4.25
CA GLY A 7 2.11 32.52 -5.64
C GLY A 7 3.52 32.14 -6.07
N THR A 8 4.57 32.73 -5.47
CA THR A 8 5.98 32.47 -5.79
C THR A 8 6.64 31.42 -4.91
N MET A 9 5.89 30.80 -4.00
CA MET A 9 6.36 29.76 -3.11
C MET A 9 6.46 28.40 -3.83
N SER A 10 7.44 27.56 -3.42
CA SER A 10 7.49 26.16 -3.85
C SER A 10 6.31 25.36 -3.30
N GLY A 11 6.03 24.16 -3.87
CA GLY A 11 4.97 23.28 -3.40
C GLY A 11 5.07 22.99 -1.90
N GLY A 12 6.23 22.58 -1.40
CA GLY A 12 6.43 22.33 0.02
C GLY A 12 6.30 23.57 0.92
N GLN A 13 6.64 24.76 0.40
CA GLN A 13 6.42 26.01 1.14
C GLN A 13 4.93 26.35 1.24
N LYS A 14 4.16 26.15 0.16
CA LYS A 14 2.71 26.34 0.15
C LYS A 14 2.02 25.36 1.12
N GLN A 15 2.43 24.10 1.13
CA GLN A 15 1.87 23.11 2.04
C GLN A 15 2.15 23.46 3.51
N ARG A 16 3.39 23.85 3.84
CA ARG A 16 3.71 24.31 5.21
C ARG A 16 2.94 25.56 5.61
N LEU A 17 2.72 26.50 4.69
CA LEU A 17 1.89 27.66 4.94
C LEU A 17 0.43 27.27 5.16
N ALA A 18 -0.12 26.40 4.33
CA ALA A 18 -1.49 25.92 4.46
C ALA A 18 -1.71 25.21 5.80
N LEU A 19 -0.78 24.32 6.20
CA LEU A 19 -0.82 23.67 7.51
C LEU A 19 -0.77 24.69 8.65
N ALA A 20 0.13 25.66 8.60
CA ALA A 20 0.23 26.70 9.61
C ALA A 20 -1.07 27.51 9.74
N CYS A 21 -1.73 27.85 8.63
CA CYS A 21 -3.04 28.50 8.64
C CYS A 21 -4.14 27.61 9.24
N ALA A 22 -4.10 26.32 8.94
CA ALA A 22 -5.11 25.36 9.41
C ALA A 22 -5.01 25.08 10.92
N VAL A 23 -3.82 25.23 11.53
CA VAL A 23 -3.60 24.90 12.95
C VAL A 23 -3.55 26.11 13.88
N ILE A 24 -3.56 27.35 13.36
CA ILE A 24 -3.39 28.56 14.16
C ILE A 24 -4.44 28.76 15.27
N HIS A 25 -5.62 28.17 15.10
CA HIS A 25 -6.73 28.27 16.05
C HIS A 25 -6.80 27.05 16.99
N GLY A 26 -5.82 26.13 16.97
CA GLY A 26 -5.75 24.95 17.83
C GLY A 26 -6.90 23.95 17.61
N PRO A 27 -7.10 23.40 16.40
CA PRO A 27 -8.23 22.51 16.11
C PRO A 27 -8.08 21.18 16.86
N GLU A 28 -9.20 20.61 17.32
CA GLU A 28 -9.26 19.24 17.85
C GLU A 28 -9.22 18.17 16.73
N LEU A 29 -9.70 18.54 15.54
CA LEU A 29 -9.75 17.67 14.36
C LEU A 29 -9.26 18.43 13.13
N LEU A 30 -8.35 17.79 12.38
CA LEU A 30 -7.77 18.34 11.15
C LEU A 30 -7.94 17.35 9.99
N PHE A 31 -8.51 17.82 8.89
CA PHE A 31 -8.64 17.08 7.64
C PHE A 31 -7.56 17.50 6.65
N LEU A 32 -6.84 16.54 6.14
CA LEU A 32 -5.73 16.75 5.19
C LEU A 32 -5.94 15.85 3.97
N ASP A 33 -6.14 16.47 2.80
CA ASP A 33 -6.33 15.78 1.55
C ASP A 33 -5.04 15.79 0.73
N GLU A 34 -4.44 14.61 0.55
CA GLU A 34 -3.15 14.40 -0.13
C GLU A 34 -2.08 15.45 0.19
N PRO A 35 -1.78 15.71 1.48
CA PRO A 35 -1.06 16.93 1.88
C PRO A 35 0.37 17.01 1.37
N THR A 36 0.96 15.92 0.88
CA THR A 36 2.35 15.90 0.43
C THR A 36 2.53 15.37 -1.00
N SER A 37 1.46 15.23 -1.78
CA SER A 37 1.51 14.67 -3.14
C SER A 37 2.43 15.44 -4.10
N ALA A 38 2.61 16.75 -3.90
CA ALA A 38 3.46 17.61 -4.72
C ALA A 38 4.72 18.11 -3.97
N VAL A 39 5.17 17.38 -2.95
CA VAL A 39 6.26 17.77 -2.07
C VAL A 39 7.45 16.82 -2.24
N ASP A 40 8.66 17.37 -2.28
CA ASP A 40 9.89 16.58 -2.33
C ASP A 40 10.07 15.71 -1.08
N PRO A 41 10.88 14.63 -1.14
CA PRO A 41 10.99 13.66 -0.04
C PRO A 41 11.49 14.26 1.28
N GLU A 42 12.38 15.25 1.25
CA GLU A 42 12.90 15.90 2.45
C GLU A 42 11.81 16.76 3.12
N SER A 43 11.17 17.62 2.32
CA SER A 43 10.05 18.46 2.78
C SER A 43 8.85 17.62 3.26
N ARG A 44 8.63 16.43 2.66
CA ARG A 44 7.59 15.48 3.10
C ARG A 44 7.89 14.94 4.49
N ARG A 45 9.14 14.56 4.77
CA ARG A 45 9.55 14.09 6.10
C ARG A 45 9.30 15.16 7.16
N ASP A 46 9.77 16.39 6.93
CA ASP A 46 9.54 17.52 7.85
C ASP A 46 8.05 17.79 8.08
N PHE A 47 7.24 17.65 7.03
CA PHE A 47 5.79 17.83 7.14
C PHE A 47 5.16 16.79 8.05
N TRP A 48 5.52 15.51 7.90
CA TRP A 48 5.02 14.43 8.74
C TRP A 48 5.47 14.55 10.20
N GLU A 49 6.70 15.01 10.45
CA GLU A 49 7.16 15.32 11.83
C GLU A 49 6.25 16.36 12.49
N ARG A 50 5.85 17.40 11.76
CA ARG A 50 4.88 18.39 12.26
C ARG A 50 3.49 17.80 12.52
N LEU A 51 3.04 16.85 11.69
CA LEU A 51 1.78 16.16 11.94
C LEU A 51 1.85 15.32 13.21
N PHE A 52 2.96 14.63 13.46
CA PHE A 52 3.14 13.89 14.71
C PHE A 52 3.14 14.80 15.93
N GLU A 53 3.82 15.95 15.88
CA GLU A 53 3.78 16.94 16.97
C GLU A 53 2.34 17.39 17.27
N LEU A 54 1.51 17.60 16.24
CA LEU A 54 0.10 17.98 16.41
C LEU A 54 -0.72 16.83 17.02
N ALA A 55 -0.49 15.59 16.58
CA ALA A 55 -1.15 14.42 17.13
C ALA A 55 -0.79 14.20 18.61
N ASP A 56 0.48 14.33 18.96
CA ASP A 56 0.98 14.23 20.33
C ASP A 56 0.40 15.34 21.24
N ALA A 57 0.13 16.52 20.65
CA ALA A 57 -0.54 17.63 21.33
C ALA A 57 -2.07 17.43 21.48
N GLY A 58 -2.62 16.32 20.95
CA GLY A 58 -4.03 15.93 21.10
C GLY A 58 -4.93 16.26 19.90
N THR A 59 -4.38 16.75 18.78
CA THR A 59 -5.16 16.97 17.55
C THR A 59 -5.42 15.62 16.85
N THR A 60 -6.67 15.31 16.55
CA THR A 60 -7.02 14.18 15.70
C THR A 60 -6.77 14.53 14.24
N LEU A 61 -6.02 13.69 13.52
CA LEU A 61 -5.70 13.90 12.11
C LEU A 61 -6.41 12.87 11.24
N LEU A 62 -7.18 13.34 10.24
CA LEU A 62 -7.70 12.49 9.16
C LEU A 62 -6.99 12.87 7.87
N VAL A 63 -6.15 11.96 7.36
CA VAL A 63 -5.31 12.18 6.19
C VAL A 63 -5.76 11.27 5.06
N SER A 64 -6.10 11.81 3.89
CA SER A 64 -6.18 11.03 2.66
C SER A 64 -4.80 10.98 2.01
N THR A 65 -4.40 9.81 1.53
CA THR A 65 -3.16 9.63 0.77
C THR A 65 -3.25 8.42 -0.14
N HIS A 66 -2.57 8.45 -1.28
CA HIS A 66 -2.32 7.31 -2.14
C HIS A 66 -0.89 6.75 -1.99
N LEU A 67 -0.09 7.33 -1.10
CA LEU A 67 1.29 6.96 -0.84
C LEU A 67 1.35 5.95 0.32
N MET A 68 1.80 4.73 0.04
CA MET A 68 1.81 3.66 1.05
C MET A 68 2.79 3.92 2.18
N ASP A 69 3.92 4.61 1.91
CA ASP A 69 4.88 5.03 2.93
C ASP A 69 4.31 6.05 3.92
N GLU A 70 3.30 6.83 3.53
CA GLU A 70 2.55 7.70 4.43
C GLU A 70 1.48 6.93 5.21
N ALA A 71 0.77 6.02 4.54
CA ALA A 71 -0.21 5.16 5.18
C ALA A 71 0.44 4.32 6.30
N GLU A 72 1.66 3.82 6.12
CA GLU A 72 2.42 3.09 7.15
C GLU A 72 2.67 3.89 8.43
N ARG A 73 2.66 5.23 8.35
CA ARG A 73 2.85 6.12 9.50
C ARG A 73 1.58 6.36 10.32
N CYS A 74 0.42 6.02 9.77
CA CYS A 74 -0.87 6.24 10.43
C CYS A 74 -1.15 5.18 11.49
N HIS A 75 -1.81 5.57 12.58
CA HIS A 75 -2.24 4.63 13.62
C HIS A 75 -3.32 3.66 13.13
N ARG A 76 -4.19 4.11 12.23
CA ARG A 76 -5.31 3.34 11.68
C ARG A 76 -5.55 3.74 10.23
N LEU A 77 -5.94 2.77 9.42
CA LEU A 77 -6.21 2.93 8.00
C LEU A 77 -7.65 2.54 7.69
N ALA A 78 -8.23 3.26 6.75
CA ALA A 78 -9.48 2.91 6.09
C ALA A 78 -9.24 2.91 4.57
N ILE A 79 -9.38 1.76 3.92
CA ILE A 79 -9.21 1.65 2.47
C ILE A 79 -10.59 1.73 1.80
N LEU A 80 -10.72 2.71 0.90
CA LEU A 80 -11.93 2.94 0.13
C LEU A 80 -11.72 2.49 -1.32
N ASP A 81 -12.66 1.75 -1.87
CA ASP A 81 -12.72 1.38 -3.29
C ASP A 81 -14.14 1.60 -3.82
N HIS A 82 -14.29 2.38 -4.89
CA HIS A 82 -15.59 2.72 -5.50
C HIS A 82 -16.66 3.18 -4.49
N GLY A 83 -16.27 4.00 -3.50
CA GLY A 83 -17.16 4.52 -2.47
C GLY A 83 -17.51 3.55 -1.34
N ALA A 84 -16.97 2.34 -1.34
CA ALA A 84 -17.14 1.35 -0.29
C ALA A 84 -15.90 1.24 0.58
N LEU A 85 -16.08 1.07 1.90
CA LEU A 85 -15.01 0.73 2.83
C LEU A 85 -14.68 -0.76 2.65
N VAL A 86 -13.49 -1.07 2.10
CA VAL A 86 -13.08 -2.44 1.78
C VAL A 86 -12.09 -3.04 2.79
N ALA A 87 -11.39 -2.21 3.54
CA ALA A 87 -10.56 -2.63 4.68
C ALA A 87 -10.43 -1.52 5.71
N ASP A 88 -10.33 -1.91 6.99
CA ASP A 88 -10.15 -1.03 8.14
C ASP A 88 -9.33 -1.76 9.21
N GLY A 89 -8.36 -1.07 9.82
CA GLY A 89 -7.49 -1.59 10.86
C GLY A 89 -6.17 -0.83 10.97
N THR A 90 -5.33 -1.24 11.91
CA THR A 90 -3.94 -0.76 11.96
C THR A 90 -3.12 -1.34 10.81
N PRO A 91 -2.01 -0.70 10.39
CA PRO A 91 -1.10 -1.27 9.39
C PRO A 91 -0.69 -2.71 9.70
N ALA A 92 -0.36 -3.00 10.96
CA ALA A 92 0.05 -4.33 11.42
C ALA A 92 -1.08 -5.38 11.33
N GLU A 93 -2.31 -5.01 11.72
CA GLU A 93 -3.47 -5.90 11.58
C GLU A 93 -3.76 -6.22 10.12
N LEU A 94 -3.72 -5.21 9.25
CA LEU A 94 -4.03 -5.36 7.84
C LEU A 94 -3.01 -6.22 7.12
N THR A 95 -1.71 -5.99 7.33
CA THR A 95 -0.64 -6.83 6.78
C THR A 95 -0.65 -8.23 7.36
N GLY A 96 -0.96 -8.38 8.66
CA GLY A 96 -1.09 -9.67 9.35
C GLY A 96 -2.17 -10.58 8.74
N ARG A 97 -3.27 -10.01 8.22
CA ARG A 97 -4.32 -10.77 7.50
C ARG A 97 -3.82 -11.44 6.21
N LEU A 98 -2.68 -11.01 5.70
CA LEU A 98 -2.04 -11.55 4.50
C LEU A 98 -0.85 -12.47 4.82
N ALA A 99 -0.66 -12.87 6.09
CA ALA A 99 0.41 -13.78 6.47
C ALA A 99 0.36 -15.08 5.65
N GLY A 100 1.52 -15.47 5.07
CA GLY A 100 1.63 -16.68 4.24
C GLY A 100 1.03 -16.57 2.83
N ARG A 101 0.57 -15.39 2.42
CA ARG A 101 -0.07 -15.15 1.11
C ARG A 101 0.79 -14.34 0.12
N THR A 102 1.92 -13.85 0.57
CA THR A 102 2.85 -13.06 -0.23
C THR A 102 4.14 -13.83 -0.47
N PHE A 103 4.62 -13.80 -1.70
CA PHE A 103 5.83 -14.51 -2.13
C PHE A 103 6.72 -13.57 -2.94
N VAL A 104 8.03 -13.78 -2.84
CA VAL A 104 9.03 -13.22 -3.74
C VAL A 104 9.52 -14.33 -4.66
N VAL A 105 9.56 -14.03 -5.94
CA VAL A 105 9.97 -14.94 -7.00
C VAL A 105 11.16 -14.35 -7.74
N GLU A 106 12.26 -15.06 -7.71
CA GLU A 106 13.46 -14.78 -8.50
C GLU A 106 13.49 -15.71 -9.71
N ALA A 107 13.55 -15.16 -10.91
CA ALA A 107 13.57 -15.90 -12.18
C ALA A 107 14.48 -15.19 -13.18
N ASP A 108 15.08 -15.95 -14.12
CA ASP A 108 16.00 -15.42 -15.12
C ASP A 108 15.33 -14.41 -16.06
N ASP A 109 14.07 -14.67 -16.45
CA ASP A 109 13.22 -13.75 -17.21
C ASP A 109 11.97 -13.38 -16.39
N PRO A 110 11.99 -12.26 -15.65
CA PRO A 110 10.87 -11.83 -14.84
C PRO A 110 9.57 -11.61 -15.64
N ARG A 111 9.66 -11.14 -16.88
CA ARG A 111 8.47 -10.89 -17.71
C ARG A 111 7.77 -12.18 -18.14
N ARG A 112 8.57 -13.21 -18.47
CA ARG A 112 8.04 -14.53 -18.81
C ARG A 112 7.44 -15.22 -17.58
N ALA A 113 8.11 -15.12 -16.42
CA ALA A 113 7.60 -15.62 -15.15
C ALA A 113 6.31 -14.90 -14.73
N GLN A 114 6.22 -13.59 -14.89
CA GLN A 114 5.03 -12.80 -14.59
C GLN A 114 3.81 -13.28 -15.37
N ARG A 115 3.98 -13.54 -16.69
CA ARG A 115 2.89 -14.09 -17.51
C ARG A 115 2.45 -15.46 -17.05
N ALA A 116 3.39 -16.35 -16.77
CA ALA A 116 3.08 -17.69 -16.28
C ALA A 116 2.36 -17.68 -14.92
N LEU A 117 2.72 -16.74 -14.04
CA LEU A 117 2.12 -16.60 -12.71
C LEU A 117 0.73 -15.95 -12.75
N ALA A 118 0.47 -15.06 -13.69
CA ALA A 118 -0.83 -14.40 -13.83
C ALA A 118 -1.97 -15.36 -14.12
N ASP A 119 -1.67 -16.47 -14.79
CA ASP A 119 -2.65 -17.53 -15.15
C ASP A 119 -2.82 -18.58 -14.04
N VAL A 120 -2.06 -18.51 -12.94
CA VAL A 120 -2.16 -19.47 -11.84
C VAL A 120 -3.42 -19.21 -11.02
N PRO A 121 -4.32 -20.20 -10.86
CA PRO A 121 -5.51 -20.04 -10.05
C PRO A 121 -5.17 -19.61 -8.61
N GLY A 122 -5.86 -18.58 -8.13
CA GLY A 122 -5.68 -18.05 -6.79
C GLY A 122 -4.57 -16.99 -6.68
N VAL A 123 -3.87 -16.64 -7.75
CA VAL A 123 -2.99 -15.46 -7.78
C VAL A 123 -3.85 -14.20 -7.94
N LEU A 124 -3.74 -13.29 -7.00
CA LEU A 124 -4.43 -12.01 -7.00
C LEU A 124 -3.63 -10.91 -7.70
N GLY A 125 -2.31 -10.94 -7.60
CA GLY A 125 -1.46 -9.92 -8.20
C GLY A 125 -0.03 -10.40 -8.37
N VAL A 126 0.62 -9.91 -9.43
CA VAL A 126 2.05 -10.10 -9.68
C VAL A 126 2.63 -8.75 -10.04
N ALA A 127 3.54 -8.25 -9.24
CA ALA A 127 4.24 -6.98 -9.45
C ALA A 127 5.75 -7.22 -9.58
N GLN A 128 6.40 -6.57 -10.53
CA GLN A 128 7.86 -6.60 -10.62
C GLN A 128 8.47 -5.58 -9.67
N VAL A 129 9.42 -6.03 -8.84
CA VAL A 129 10.18 -5.19 -7.91
C VAL A 129 11.67 -5.45 -8.17
N GLY A 130 12.32 -4.54 -8.87
CA GLY A 130 13.69 -4.75 -9.34
C GLY A 130 13.77 -5.97 -10.28
N ASN A 131 14.62 -6.93 -9.94
CA ASN A 131 14.80 -8.18 -10.70
C ASN A 131 13.93 -9.35 -10.19
N ALA A 132 13.11 -9.11 -9.16
CA ALA A 132 12.21 -10.12 -8.61
C ALA A 132 10.75 -9.78 -8.91
N LEU A 133 9.88 -10.78 -8.74
CA LEU A 133 8.44 -10.59 -8.77
C LEU A 133 7.87 -10.75 -7.36
N ARG A 134 6.97 -9.87 -6.99
CA ARG A 134 6.16 -9.97 -5.80
C ARG A 134 4.80 -10.54 -6.18
N VAL A 135 4.42 -11.65 -5.56
CA VAL A 135 3.20 -12.40 -5.88
C VAL A 135 2.29 -12.43 -4.67
N LEU A 136 1.06 -11.98 -4.85
CA LEU A 136 0.01 -12.04 -3.85
C LEU A 136 -1.00 -13.12 -4.22
N THR A 137 -1.36 -13.99 -3.27
CA THR A 137 -2.33 -15.07 -3.45
C THR A 137 -3.60 -14.84 -2.63
N GLY A 138 -4.72 -15.37 -3.10
CA GLY A 138 -6.01 -15.36 -2.42
C GLY A 138 -6.12 -16.44 -1.33
N GLU A 139 -7.18 -16.38 -0.51
CA GLU A 139 -7.43 -17.36 0.53
C GLU A 139 -7.56 -18.80 -0.05
N ALA A 140 -8.16 -18.93 -1.23
CA ALA A 140 -8.29 -20.21 -1.92
C ALA A 140 -6.94 -20.85 -2.28
N ALA A 141 -5.90 -20.06 -2.50
CA ALA A 141 -4.57 -20.57 -2.77
C ALA A 141 -3.85 -21.07 -1.51
N ALA A 142 -4.30 -20.64 -0.33
CA ALA A 142 -3.77 -21.02 0.98
C ALA A 142 -4.55 -22.18 1.64
N GLN A 143 -5.61 -22.70 1.01
CA GLN A 143 -6.52 -23.70 1.60
C GLN A 143 -5.86 -25.04 1.94
N ASP A 144 -4.70 -25.37 1.36
CA ASP A 144 -3.95 -26.59 1.70
C ASP A 144 -3.16 -26.46 3.03
N GLY A 145 -3.36 -25.34 3.76
CA GLY A 145 -2.76 -25.11 5.09
C GLY A 145 -1.24 -24.95 5.10
N SER A 146 -0.58 -24.94 3.94
CA SER A 146 0.86 -24.93 3.82
C SER A 146 1.31 -23.84 2.84
N THR A 147 2.02 -22.83 3.38
CA THR A 147 2.77 -21.83 2.58
C THR A 147 3.71 -22.53 1.57
N SER A 148 4.25 -23.70 1.93
CA SER A 148 5.10 -24.54 1.07
C SER A 148 4.36 -25.05 -0.16
N GLY A 149 3.11 -25.49 -0.05
CA GLY A 149 2.31 -25.98 -1.18
C GLY A 149 1.99 -24.87 -2.20
N VAL A 150 1.74 -23.64 -1.72
CA VAL A 150 1.56 -22.50 -2.60
C VAL A 150 2.85 -22.15 -3.33
N ALA A 151 3.98 -22.08 -2.60
CA ALA A 151 5.29 -21.82 -3.19
C ALA A 151 5.64 -22.85 -4.27
N GLN A 152 5.38 -24.15 -4.02
CA GLN A 152 5.61 -25.19 -4.99
C GLN A 152 4.76 -25.03 -6.26
N ARG A 153 3.45 -24.72 -6.14
CA ARG A 153 2.59 -24.45 -7.30
C ARG A 153 3.08 -23.29 -8.15
N LEU A 154 3.52 -22.21 -7.51
CA LEU A 154 4.10 -21.04 -8.21
C LEU A 154 5.38 -21.44 -8.94
N GLN A 155 6.25 -22.22 -8.29
CA GLN A 155 7.49 -22.72 -8.87
C GLN A 155 7.24 -23.64 -10.07
N ASP A 156 6.29 -24.57 -9.95
CA ASP A 156 5.90 -25.49 -11.02
C ASP A 156 5.32 -24.75 -12.24
N ALA A 157 4.55 -23.68 -12.03
CA ALA A 157 4.01 -22.87 -13.11
C ALA A 157 5.13 -22.19 -13.91
N ILE A 158 6.16 -21.69 -13.25
CA ILE A 158 7.31 -21.05 -13.91
C ILE A 158 8.19 -22.11 -14.62
N ALA A 159 8.37 -23.28 -13.97
CA ALA A 159 9.10 -24.39 -14.59
C ALA A 159 8.43 -24.87 -15.88
N LYS A 160 7.09 -24.97 -15.92
CA LYS A 160 6.32 -25.24 -17.15
C LYS A 160 6.52 -24.19 -18.23
N ALA A 161 6.80 -22.95 -17.86
CA ALA A 161 7.18 -21.88 -18.79
C ALA A 161 8.65 -21.98 -19.27
N GLY A 162 9.37 -23.03 -18.86
CA GLY A 162 10.70 -23.37 -19.37
C GLY A 162 11.84 -22.54 -18.76
N GLN A 163 11.70 -22.13 -17.49
CA GLN A 163 12.79 -21.48 -16.77
C GLN A 163 12.81 -21.89 -15.28
N PRO A 164 14.01 -21.90 -14.65
CA PRO A 164 14.11 -22.11 -13.20
C PRO A 164 13.62 -20.85 -12.46
N ALA A 165 13.10 -21.08 -11.26
CA ALA A 165 12.76 -19.98 -10.36
C ALA A 165 12.95 -20.41 -8.90
N ARG A 166 13.25 -19.44 -8.06
CA ARG A 166 13.24 -19.56 -6.62
C ARG A 166 12.03 -18.80 -6.06
N VAL A 167 11.20 -19.50 -5.31
CA VAL A 167 10.01 -18.92 -4.67
C VAL A 167 10.20 -18.96 -3.16
N ALA A 168 10.09 -17.82 -2.51
CA ALA A 168 10.19 -17.69 -1.06
C ALA A 168 9.00 -16.92 -0.50
N ALA A 169 8.49 -17.34 0.65
CA ALA A 169 7.47 -16.56 1.36
C ALA A 169 8.08 -15.22 1.83
N ALA A 170 7.28 -14.17 1.79
CA ALA A 170 7.65 -12.83 2.21
C ALA A 170 6.59 -12.24 3.14
N ALA A 171 7.01 -11.27 3.96
CA ALA A 171 6.06 -10.47 4.72
C ALA A 171 5.23 -9.59 3.77
N ALA A 172 3.93 -9.47 4.06
CA ALA A 172 3.06 -8.57 3.33
C ALA A 172 3.35 -7.11 3.69
N ASN A 173 3.15 -6.21 2.73
CA ASN A 173 3.17 -4.76 2.91
C ASN A 173 1.80 -4.15 2.63
N LEU A 174 1.66 -2.82 2.77
CA LEU A 174 0.38 -2.15 2.53
C LEU A 174 -0.05 -2.15 1.05
N GLU A 175 0.88 -2.22 0.11
CA GLU A 175 0.53 -2.38 -1.31
C GLU A 175 -0.19 -3.71 -1.55
N ASP A 176 0.28 -4.81 -0.91
CA ASP A 176 -0.39 -6.10 -0.97
C ASP A 176 -1.79 -6.04 -0.36
N VAL A 177 -1.94 -5.32 0.77
CA VAL A 177 -3.23 -5.10 1.42
C VAL A 177 -4.19 -4.37 0.50
N PHE A 178 -3.74 -3.30 -0.14
CA PHE A 178 -4.54 -2.53 -1.10
C PHE A 178 -5.01 -3.41 -2.27
N VAL A 179 -4.09 -4.17 -2.88
CA VAL A 179 -4.41 -5.09 -3.98
C VAL A 179 -5.40 -6.17 -3.54
N ALA A 180 -5.19 -6.76 -2.36
CA ALA A 180 -6.11 -7.79 -1.83
C ALA A 180 -7.51 -7.21 -1.58
N ALA A 181 -7.60 -6.07 -0.92
CA ALA A 181 -8.87 -5.44 -0.54
C ALA A 181 -9.69 -5.02 -1.76
N THR A 182 -9.07 -4.36 -2.74
CA THR A 182 -9.76 -3.86 -3.94
C THR A 182 -10.20 -4.99 -4.87
N ARG A 183 -9.41 -6.06 -5.03
CA ARG A 183 -9.80 -7.21 -5.85
C ARG A 183 -10.90 -8.05 -5.21
N THR A 184 -10.85 -8.23 -3.89
CA THR A 184 -11.91 -8.95 -3.16
C THR A 184 -13.21 -8.12 -3.14
N GLY A 185 -13.12 -6.79 -3.04
CA GLY A 185 -14.25 -5.87 -3.13
C GLY A 185 -15.00 -5.98 -4.46
N ARG A 186 -14.27 -5.96 -5.58
CA ARG A 186 -14.85 -6.12 -6.93
C ARG A 186 -15.59 -7.44 -7.11
N ALA A 187 -15.00 -8.55 -6.69
CA ALA A 187 -15.62 -9.86 -6.77
C ALA A 187 -16.91 -9.97 -5.92
N ARG A 188 -17.03 -9.21 -4.84
CA ARG A 188 -18.26 -9.11 -4.03
C ARG A 188 -19.34 -8.29 -4.73
N THR A 189 -18.98 -7.18 -5.33
CA THR A 189 -19.93 -6.28 -6.03
C THR A 189 -20.47 -6.97 -7.29
N GLU A 190 -19.64 -7.67 -8.05
CA GLU A 190 -20.07 -8.44 -9.24
C GLU A 190 -21.01 -9.62 -8.93
N ARG A 191 -20.92 -10.18 -7.70
CA ARG A 191 -21.84 -11.26 -7.27
C ARG A 191 -23.16 -10.75 -6.69
N ALA A 192 -23.23 -9.45 -6.37
CA ALA A 192 -24.42 -8.81 -5.80
C ALA A 192 -25.26 -8.04 -6.84
N ALA A 193 -24.77 -7.89 -8.06
CA ALA A 193 -25.44 -7.30 -9.23
C ALA A 193 -25.99 -8.38 -10.16
#